data_345c07b965d338fbea9e6795fae01002
#
_entry.id   345c07b965d338fbea9e6795fae01002
#
_cell.length_a   1.000
_cell.length_b   1.000
_cell.length_c   1.000
_cell.angle_alpha   90.00
_cell.angle_beta   90.00
_cell.angle_gamma   90.00
#
_symmetry.space_group_name_H-M   'P 1'
#
loop_
_entity.id
_entity.type
_entity.pdbx_description
1 polymer ?
#
loop_
_entity_poly.entity_id
_entity_poly.type
_entity_poly.pdbx_seq_one_letter_code
_entity_poly.pdbx_strand_id
1 'polypeptide(L)'
;MKNLNSPIIVLLLVLFLVGCNLLNKKKSALETDENGFVVLTDEQVENMVKRSYQYVAMYNVNNKFALKQGGWNTLDADTKLKDHTMREIARPNNDSFYASALLDLQAEPVIMYLPAFDSKYVSLMVTSYDHYVDVPKATRNGDFQKPEKILFYSDRTEGYNGEEVPGVNMIYKTSGDFVSAVLRIMPHANDPERFKSIVETIGTIKIETLSELKGEQPKIAKEISFPEVGKTDLDVFENNLLEVMQFVFNHVSFDPNDPEDQAVLAAYKPLGIVPGGEYNAQESKIDGKKFREVAGKIQAEYLGKLTDPSLFAAISPRMFKPKGVTDLETVLTVSIIGPIGLPMEEAMYPNITSADGEPMNAMNDYVVKMTNDQLPPDQAFWSVTLYDKANGFFIPNDRKKYSVGENAGFKLNKDGGIEIYVAAEKPDGVPEENWLPINRKDEEIDLILRIYVPDMEKIKTWKPPTAQKIR
;
A
#
# COMPACT_ATOMS: atom_id res chain seq x y z
N MET A 1 -46.37 75.13 8.49
CA MET A 1 -46.12 75.40 7.05
C MET A 1 -44.97 74.55 6.54
N LYS A 2 -45.26 73.95 5.41
CA LYS A 2 -44.43 73.21 4.48
C LYS A 2 -44.16 71.76 4.79
N ASN A 3 -44.94 70.93 4.11
CA ASN A 3 -44.73 69.53 3.76
C ASN A 3 -43.45 69.34 2.94
N LEU A 4 -42.71 68.29 3.23
CA LEU A 4 -41.79 67.68 2.27
C LEU A 4 -42.04 66.19 2.29
N ASN A 5 -42.87 65.74 1.38
CA ASN A 5 -42.95 64.32 0.93
C ASN A 5 -41.67 63.96 0.17
N SER A 6 -40.94 63.03 0.66
CA SER A 6 -39.76 62.50 -0.02
C SER A 6 -40.13 61.16 -0.63
N PRO A 7 -40.07 61.00 -1.99
CA PRO A 7 -40.32 59.76 -2.68
C PRO A 7 -39.14 58.77 -2.63
N ILE A 8 -38.11 59.04 -1.79
CA ILE A 8 -36.87 58.25 -1.75
C ILE A 8 -37.00 56.94 -0.90
N ILE A 9 -38.00 56.86 -0.01
CA ILE A 9 -38.19 55.68 0.85
C ILE A 9 -38.81 54.49 0.12
N VAL A 10 -39.58 54.69 -0.95
CA VAL A 10 -40.23 53.61 -1.70
C VAL A 10 -39.25 52.92 -2.66
N LEU A 11 -38.19 53.59 -3.13
CA LEU A 11 -37.21 53.05 -4.05
C LEU A 11 -36.19 52.09 -3.35
N LEU A 12 -35.93 52.29 -2.05
CA LEU A 12 -35.03 51.46 -1.26
C LEU A 12 -35.65 50.11 -0.84
N LEU A 13 -36.99 50.06 -0.69
CA LEU A 13 -37.69 48.81 -0.34
C LEU A 13 -37.87 47.87 -1.56
N VAL A 14 -37.91 48.37 -2.78
CA VAL A 14 -37.98 47.55 -4.00
C VAL A 14 -36.62 46.97 -4.38
N LEU A 15 -35.53 47.67 -4.06
CA LEU A 15 -34.15 47.13 -4.25
C LEU A 15 -33.81 46.04 -3.26
N PHE A 16 -34.39 46.01 -2.05
CA PHE A 16 -34.16 44.91 -1.10
C PHE A 16 -34.96 43.67 -1.41
N LEU A 17 -36.10 43.75 -2.08
CA LEU A 17 -36.89 42.59 -2.53
C LEU A 17 -36.35 41.95 -3.82
N VAL A 18 -35.61 42.67 -4.64
CA VAL A 18 -34.95 42.12 -5.85
C VAL A 18 -33.58 41.50 -5.49
N GLY A 19 -32.91 42.04 -4.44
CA GLY A 19 -31.62 41.50 -3.96
C GLY A 19 -31.73 40.13 -3.27
N CYS A 20 -32.86 39.83 -2.60
CA CYS A 20 -33.06 38.53 -1.93
C CYS A 20 -33.43 37.37 -2.89
N ASN A 21 -33.89 37.66 -4.12
CA ASN A 21 -34.19 36.62 -5.10
C ASN A 21 -32.99 36.23 -5.98
N LEU A 22 -31.86 36.94 -5.88
CA LEU A 22 -30.65 36.62 -6.64
C LEU A 22 -29.68 35.71 -5.88
N LEU A 23 -29.93 35.37 -4.61
CA LEU A 23 -29.10 34.50 -3.78
C LEU A 23 -29.58 33.04 -3.71
N ASN A 24 -30.77 32.73 -4.23
CA ASN A 24 -31.20 31.38 -4.47
C ASN A 24 -30.86 30.98 -5.93
N LYS A 25 -29.54 30.85 -6.29
CA LYS A 25 -29.17 29.95 -7.34
C LYS A 25 -29.58 28.54 -6.88
N LYS A 26 -30.78 28.07 -7.33
CA LYS A 26 -31.07 26.63 -7.28
C LYS A 26 -29.83 25.92 -7.80
N LYS A 27 -29.19 25.06 -6.97
CA LYS A 27 -28.29 24.04 -7.49
C LYS A 27 -29.01 23.46 -8.71
N SER A 28 -28.46 23.58 -9.91
CA SER A 28 -29.05 22.95 -11.07
C SER A 28 -29.13 21.46 -10.71
N ALA A 29 -30.32 20.90 -10.70
CA ALA A 29 -30.48 19.47 -10.48
C ALA A 29 -29.59 18.74 -11.49
N LEU A 30 -28.84 17.77 -11.01
CA LEU A 30 -28.05 16.91 -11.90
C LEU A 30 -29.00 16.27 -12.92
N GLU A 31 -28.60 16.25 -14.18
CA GLU A 31 -29.33 15.48 -15.19
C GLU A 31 -29.25 14.00 -14.83
N THR A 32 -30.43 13.33 -14.78
CA THR A 32 -30.52 11.91 -14.44
C THR A 32 -31.25 11.16 -15.57
N ASP A 33 -30.86 9.91 -15.77
CA ASP A 33 -31.54 8.99 -16.67
C ASP A 33 -32.87 8.48 -16.11
N GLU A 34 -33.54 7.60 -16.84
CA GLU A 34 -34.83 6.98 -16.44
C GLU A 34 -34.73 6.12 -15.16
N ASN A 35 -33.52 5.67 -14.78
CA ASN A 35 -33.27 4.89 -13.60
C ASN A 35 -32.84 5.78 -12.41
N GLY A 36 -32.76 7.10 -12.60
CA GLY A 36 -32.35 8.08 -11.61
C GLY A 36 -30.82 8.15 -11.40
N PHE A 37 -30.03 7.58 -12.30
CA PHE A 37 -28.57 7.73 -12.28
C PHE A 37 -28.17 9.05 -12.93
N VAL A 38 -27.17 9.71 -12.36
CA VAL A 38 -26.57 10.91 -12.96
C VAL A 38 -25.99 10.57 -14.32
N VAL A 39 -26.35 11.36 -15.34
CA VAL A 39 -25.84 11.20 -16.71
C VAL A 39 -24.37 11.63 -16.75
N LEU A 40 -23.49 10.67 -16.99
CA LEU A 40 -22.04 10.86 -17.13
C LEU A 40 -21.57 10.33 -18.48
N THR A 41 -20.70 11.09 -19.16
CA THR A 41 -20.05 10.60 -20.38
C THR A 41 -19.06 9.46 -20.04
N ASP A 42 -18.69 8.65 -21.02
CA ASP A 42 -17.71 7.58 -20.83
C ASP A 42 -16.35 8.13 -20.38
N GLU A 43 -15.94 9.28 -20.93
CA GLU A 43 -14.72 9.98 -20.53
C GLU A 43 -14.76 10.44 -19.06
N GLN A 44 -15.91 10.95 -18.59
CA GLN A 44 -16.06 11.32 -17.18
C GLN A 44 -15.97 10.11 -16.26
N VAL A 45 -16.61 8.99 -16.60
CA VAL A 45 -16.54 7.76 -15.82
C VAL A 45 -15.10 7.23 -15.77
N GLU A 46 -14.42 7.17 -16.93
CA GLU A 46 -13.03 6.72 -17.01
C GLU A 46 -12.09 7.61 -16.18
N ASN A 47 -12.21 8.93 -16.29
CA ASN A 47 -11.43 9.88 -15.50
C ASN A 47 -11.69 9.72 -14.01
N MET A 48 -12.94 9.54 -13.57
CA MET A 48 -13.29 9.31 -12.17
C MET A 48 -12.68 8.01 -11.66
N VAL A 49 -12.78 6.91 -12.41
CA VAL A 49 -12.20 5.63 -12.02
C VAL A 49 -10.68 5.71 -11.89
N LYS A 50 -9.98 6.26 -12.89
CA LYS A 50 -8.51 6.40 -12.85
C LYS A 50 -8.03 7.20 -11.63
N ARG A 51 -8.72 8.30 -11.31
CA ARG A 51 -8.34 9.19 -10.22
C ARG A 51 -8.73 8.69 -8.83
N SER A 52 -9.72 7.81 -8.74
CA SER A 52 -10.17 7.27 -7.45
C SER A 52 -9.60 5.90 -7.11
N TYR A 53 -8.98 5.20 -8.06
CA TYR A 53 -8.54 3.82 -7.84
C TYR A 53 -7.58 3.69 -6.65
N GLN A 54 -6.62 4.61 -6.52
CA GLN A 54 -5.68 4.65 -5.40
C GLN A 54 -6.40 4.75 -4.04
N TYR A 55 -7.39 5.62 -3.94
CA TYR A 55 -8.16 5.84 -2.71
C TYR A 55 -9.04 4.63 -2.38
N VAL A 56 -9.68 4.06 -3.39
CA VAL A 56 -10.51 2.84 -3.26
C VAL A 56 -9.66 1.66 -2.80
N ALA A 57 -8.51 1.42 -3.42
CA ALA A 57 -7.61 0.32 -3.08
C ALA A 57 -7.09 0.43 -1.65
N MET A 58 -6.62 1.63 -1.25
CA MET A 58 -6.11 1.85 0.10
C MET A 58 -7.21 1.84 1.16
N TYR A 59 -8.36 2.43 0.88
CA TYR A 59 -9.52 2.33 1.77
C TYR A 59 -9.88 0.87 2.02
N ASN A 60 -10.04 0.10 0.94
CA ASN A 60 -10.48 -1.29 0.98
C ASN A 60 -9.49 -2.18 1.75
N VAL A 61 -8.19 -2.10 1.45
CA VAL A 61 -7.18 -2.93 2.09
C VAL A 61 -6.97 -2.57 3.56
N ASN A 62 -6.87 -1.28 3.90
CA ASN A 62 -6.61 -0.85 5.28
C ASN A 62 -7.79 -1.15 6.19
N ASN A 63 -9.04 -0.95 5.73
CA ASN A 63 -10.21 -1.28 6.53
C ASN A 63 -10.44 -2.79 6.68
N LYS A 64 -10.05 -3.62 5.70
CA LYS A 64 -10.01 -5.08 5.86
C LYS A 64 -9.02 -5.50 6.96
N PHE A 65 -7.83 -4.89 6.97
CA PHE A 65 -6.85 -5.15 8.04
C PHE A 65 -7.37 -4.66 9.39
N ALA A 66 -7.99 -3.47 9.45
CA ALA A 66 -8.58 -2.97 10.68
C ALA A 66 -9.68 -3.90 11.22
N LEU A 67 -10.58 -4.38 10.35
CA LEU A 67 -11.60 -5.36 10.74
C LEU A 67 -10.98 -6.66 11.28
N LYS A 68 -9.91 -7.15 10.65
CA LYS A 68 -9.19 -8.36 11.07
C LYS A 68 -8.46 -8.17 12.40
N GLN A 69 -7.87 -7.00 12.64
CA GLN A 69 -7.12 -6.67 13.87
C GLN A 69 -8.01 -6.22 15.03
N GLY A 70 -9.31 -6.07 14.82
CA GLY A 70 -10.27 -5.65 15.85
C GLY A 70 -10.49 -4.14 15.94
N GLY A 71 -10.07 -3.37 14.95
CA GLY A 71 -10.31 -1.93 14.82
C GLY A 71 -9.05 -1.12 14.52
N TRP A 72 -9.20 0.18 14.62
CA TRP A 72 -8.10 1.16 14.54
C TRP A 72 -7.44 1.36 15.92
N ASN A 73 -6.27 1.97 15.93
CA ASN A 73 -5.35 2.03 17.09
C ASN A 73 -4.99 0.64 17.61
N THR A 74 -4.71 -0.25 16.66
CA THR A 74 -4.30 -1.64 16.92
C THR A 74 -2.92 -1.91 16.34
N LEU A 75 -2.23 -2.88 16.91
CA LEU A 75 -0.94 -3.38 16.45
C LEU A 75 -1.00 -4.91 16.36
N ASP A 76 -0.70 -5.44 15.18
CA ASP A 76 -0.51 -6.86 14.94
C ASP A 76 0.93 -7.12 14.48
N ALA A 77 1.54 -8.20 14.95
CA ALA A 77 2.93 -8.50 14.64
C ALA A 77 3.17 -10.00 14.41
N ASP A 78 3.91 -10.30 13.35
CA ASP A 78 4.34 -11.67 13.05
C ASP A 78 5.35 -12.17 14.10
N THR A 79 5.18 -13.39 14.53
CA THR A 79 6.13 -14.15 15.36
C THR A 79 6.58 -15.44 14.70
N LYS A 80 6.04 -15.73 13.51
CA LYS A 80 6.34 -16.92 12.71
C LYS A 80 6.41 -16.54 11.24
N LEU A 81 7.30 -17.17 10.52
CA LEU A 81 7.35 -17.02 9.06
C LEU A 81 6.07 -17.57 8.42
N LYS A 82 5.61 -16.91 7.38
CA LYS A 82 4.45 -17.34 6.61
C LYS A 82 4.76 -18.64 5.86
N ASP A 83 3.79 -19.53 5.81
CA ASP A 83 3.87 -20.80 5.09
C ASP A 83 2.73 -20.94 4.05
N HIS A 84 2.57 -22.11 3.47
CA HIS A 84 1.57 -22.41 2.44
C HIS A 84 0.11 -22.29 2.90
N THR A 85 -0.15 -22.09 4.19
CA THR A 85 -1.49 -21.81 4.71
C THR A 85 -1.89 -20.36 4.50
N MET A 86 -0.92 -19.46 4.27
CA MET A 86 -1.17 -18.06 3.93
C MET A 86 -1.72 -17.96 2.50
N ARG A 87 -3.03 -17.67 2.38
CA ARG A 87 -3.76 -17.57 1.10
C ARG A 87 -4.58 -16.28 0.99
N GLU A 88 -4.35 -15.34 1.90
CA GLU A 88 -5.07 -14.07 1.94
C GLU A 88 -4.51 -13.04 0.94
N ILE A 89 -3.26 -13.21 0.56
CA ILE A 89 -2.56 -12.35 -0.39
C ILE A 89 -1.72 -13.21 -1.34
N ALA A 90 -1.70 -12.84 -2.62
CA ALA A 90 -0.81 -13.46 -3.59
C ALA A 90 0.66 -13.09 -3.33
N ARG A 91 1.57 -14.02 -3.61
CA ARG A 91 3.02 -13.88 -3.42
C ARG A 91 3.42 -13.45 -2.01
N PRO A 92 2.89 -14.14 -0.96
CA PRO A 92 3.22 -13.82 0.41
C PRO A 92 4.74 -13.88 0.63
N ASN A 93 5.23 -13.02 1.53
CA ASN A 93 6.64 -12.94 1.84
C ASN A 93 6.95 -13.77 3.10
N ASN A 94 7.92 -14.68 3.02
CA ASN A 94 8.43 -15.42 4.18
C ASN A 94 9.89 -15.06 4.54
N ASP A 95 10.41 -13.97 3.99
CA ASP A 95 11.76 -13.48 4.29
C ASP A 95 11.80 -12.45 5.42
N SER A 96 10.65 -11.83 5.71
CA SER A 96 10.52 -10.80 6.74
C SER A 96 9.30 -11.01 7.61
N PHE A 97 9.40 -10.58 8.87
CA PHE A 97 8.28 -10.32 9.75
C PHE A 97 7.66 -8.95 9.46
N TYR A 98 6.39 -8.84 9.74
CA TYR A 98 5.63 -7.60 9.67
C TYR A 98 5.13 -7.24 11.07
N ALA A 99 5.23 -5.97 11.45
CA ALA A 99 4.48 -5.40 12.54
C ALA A 99 3.67 -4.23 12.00
N SER A 100 2.34 -4.38 12.01
CA SER A 100 1.41 -3.45 11.37
C SER A 100 0.59 -2.71 12.41
N ALA A 101 0.86 -1.42 12.57
CA ALA A 101 0.02 -0.52 13.35
C ALA A 101 -0.98 0.19 12.43
N LEU A 102 -2.27 0.13 12.79
CA LEU A 102 -3.35 0.85 12.15
C LEU A 102 -3.79 1.97 13.07
N LEU A 103 -3.57 3.21 12.66
CA LEU A 103 -3.68 4.39 13.51
C LEU A 103 -4.88 5.25 13.09
N ASP A 104 -5.72 5.61 14.06
CA ASP A 104 -6.72 6.68 13.98
C ASP A 104 -6.15 7.90 14.73
N LEU A 105 -5.87 8.94 13.97
CA LEU A 105 -5.19 10.15 14.45
C LEU A 105 -6.15 11.31 14.74
N GLN A 106 -7.46 11.11 14.71
CA GLN A 106 -8.42 12.20 14.80
C GLN A 106 -8.51 12.81 16.19
N ALA A 107 -8.69 11.97 17.22
CA ALA A 107 -8.91 12.45 18.59
C ALA A 107 -7.64 13.02 19.21
N GLU A 108 -6.49 12.43 18.94
CA GLU A 108 -5.19 12.85 19.43
C GLU A 108 -4.05 12.14 18.66
N PRO A 109 -2.80 12.65 18.76
CA PRO A 109 -1.64 11.95 18.20
C PRO A 109 -1.44 10.57 18.78
N VAL A 110 -0.91 9.65 17.96
CA VAL A 110 -0.51 8.30 18.38
C VAL A 110 1.00 8.16 18.26
N ILE A 111 1.61 7.61 19.30
CA ILE A 111 3.05 7.37 19.39
C ILE A 111 3.33 5.89 19.16
N MET A 112 4.23 5.57 18.24
CA MET A 112 4.77 4.23 18.06
C MET A 112 6.15 4.14 18.71
N TYR A 113 6.31 3.18 19.60
CA TYR A 113 7.58 2.85 20.22
C TYR A 113 8.33 1.82 19.37
N LEU A 114 9.52 2.18 18.92
CA LEU A 114 10.40 1.38 18.08
C LEU A 114 11.62 0.93 18.88
N PRO A 115 11.80 -0.37 19.15
CA PRO A 115 13.01 -0.87 19.77
C PRO A 115 14.21 -0.81 18.82
N ALA A 116 15.41 -0.97 19.36
CA ALA A 116 16.59 -1.29 18.58
C ALA A 116 16.49 -2.74 18.06
N PHE A 117 16.97 -2.99 16.83
CA PHE A 117 16.96 -4.32 16.22
C PHE A 117 18.38 -4.77 15.85
N ASP A 118 18.77 -5.96 16.28
CA ASP A 118 19.90 -6.65 15.71
C ASP A 118 19.47 -7.38 14.41
N SER A 119 19.22 -6.59 13.37
CA SER A 119 18.80 -7.12 12.06
C SER A 119 19.47 -6.35 10.92
N LYS A 120 19.86 -7.05 9.85
CA LYS A 120 20.40 -6.45 8.64
C LYS A 120 19.40 -5.54 7.93
N TYR A 121 18.10 -5.84 8.10
CA TYR A 121 17.05 -5.07 7.45
C TYR A 121 15.86 -4.82 8.37
N VAL A 122 15.57 -3.56 8.59
CA VAL A 122 14.33 -3.07 9.19
C VAL A 122 13.93 -1.81 8.42
N SER A 123 12.67 -1.70 8.05
CA SER A 123 12.09 -0.48 7.48
C SER A 123 10.72 -0.21 8.08
N LEU A 124 10.38 1.06 8.25
CA LEU A 124 9.04 1.53 8.61
C LEU A 124 8.44 2.21 7.39
N MET A 125 7.38 1.63 6.85
CA MET A 125 6.55 2.21 5.79
C MET A 125 5.33 2.87 6.41
N VAL A 126 4.98 4.08 5.95
CA VAL A 126 3.80 4.83 6.37
C VAL A 126 2.98 5.19 5.14
N THR A 127 1.67 4.94 5.18
CA THR A 127 0.76 5.30 4.10
C THR A 127 -0.66 5.55 4.62
N SER A 128 -1.37 6.49 4.00
CA SER A 128 -2.78 6.82 4.25
C SER A 128 -3.65 6.37 3.08
N TYR A 129 -4.92 6.77 3.02
CA TYR A 129 -5.82 6.40 1.91
C TYR A 129 -5.45 7.01 0.56
N ASP A 130 -4.57 8.01 0.51
CA ASP A 130 -4.08 8.60 -0.73
C ASP A 130 -2.99 7.78 -1.45
N HIS A 131 -2.57 6.67 -0.85
CA HIS A 131 -1.62 5.70 -1.39
C HIS A 131 -0.20 6.23 -1.62
N TYR A 132 0.13 7.44 -1.20
CA TYR A 132 1.52 7.85 -1.19
C TYR A 132 2.28 7.16 -0.06
N VAL A 133 3.50 6.70 -0.37
CA VAL A 133 4.29 5.87 0.54
C VAL A 133 5.53 6.61 1.00
N ASP A 134 5.69 6.71 2.31
CA ASP A 134 6.90 7.20 2.94
C ASP A 134 7.61 6.08 3.69
N VAL A 135 8.94 6.17 3.77
CA VAL A 135 9.80 5.31 4.61
C VAL A 135 10.63 6.21 5.51
N PRO A 136 10.02 6.73 6.61
CA PRO A 136 10.70 7.69 7.48
C PRO A 136 11.88 7.09 8.22
N LYS A 137 11.93 5.75 8.38
CA LYS A 137 12.99 5.02 9.08
C LYS A 137 13.38 3.75 8.32
N ALA A 138 14.69 3.55 8.11
CA ALA A 138 15.24 2.32 7.52
C ALA A 138 16.68 2.07 7.99
N THR A 139 17.07 0.80 8.12
CA THR A 139 18.46 0.43 8.51
C THR A 139 19.51 0.98 7.54
N ARG A 140 19.17 1.13 6.23
CA ARG A 140 20.07 1.77 5.27
C ARG A 140 20.43 3.22 5.61
N ASN A 141 19.60 3.89 6.41
CA ASN A 141 19.83 5.26 6.89
C ASN A 141 20.50 5.29 8.29
N GLY A 142 20.85 4.14 8.86
CA GLY A 142 21.41 4.02 10.22
C GLY A 142 20.37 4.02 11.33
N ASP A 143 19.08 3.88 11.00
CA ASP A 143 18.00 3.79 11.99
C ASP A 143 17.97 2.43 12.71
N PHE A 144 17.14 2.33 13.75
CA PHE A 144 16.92 1.12 14.57
C PHE A 144 18.14 0.63 15.39
N GLN A 145 19.16 1.49 15.57
CA GLN A 145 20.32 1.18 16.40
C GLN A 145 20.07 1.44 17.90
N LYS A 146 19.05 2.21 18.23
CA LYS A 146 18.60 2.56 19.59
C LYS A 146 17.09 2.65 19.63
N PRO A 147 16.45 2.47 20.80
CA PRO A 147 15.03 2.67 20.95
C PRO A 147 14.63 4.12 20.64
N GLU A 148 13.52 4.29 19.92
CA GLU A 148 13.00 5.60 19.53
C GLU A 148 11.47 5.62 19.61
N LYS A 149 10.89 6.82 19.72
CA LYS A 149 9.46 7.07 19.66
C LYS A 149 9.14 7.98 18.48
N ILE A 150 8.20 7.58 17.65
CA ILE A 150 7.64 8.41 16.56
C ILE A 150 6.21 8.76 16.92
N LEU A 151 5.89 10.04 16.92
CA LEU A 151 4.53 10.56 17.05
C LEU A 151 3.96 10.81 15.67
N PHE A 152 2.76 10.28 15.41
CA PHE A 152 1.99 10.51 14.20
C PHE A 152 0.82 11.42 14.48
N TYR A 153 0.54 12.35 13.54
CA TYR A 153 -0.60 13.24 13.57
C TYR A 153 -1.01 13.65 12.16
N SER A 154 -2.23 14.14 11.98
CA SER A 154 -2.73 14.71 10.73
C SER A 154 -3.13 16.19 10.90
N ASP A 155 -3.51 16.84 9.80
CA ASP A 155 -4.05 18.21 9.84
C ASP A 155 -5.35 18.33 10.66
N ARG A 156 -6.04 17.21 10.91
CA ARG A 156 -7.33 17.15 11.60
C ARG A 156 -7.23 16.57 13.01
N THR A 157 -6.02 16.24 13.46
CA THR A 157 -5.79 15.79 14.84
C THR A 157 -6.22 16.84 15.83
N GLU A 158 -7.17 16.55 16.71
CA GLU A 158 -7.81 17.53 17.58
C GLU A 158 -6.84 18.10 18.62
N GLY A 159 -6.60 19.41 18.53
CA GLY A 159 -5.80 20.17 19.51
C GLY A 159 -4.30 19.89 19.43
N TYR A 160 -3.78 19.45 18.27
CA TYR A 160 -2.35 19.25 18.06
C TYR A 160 -1.94 19.66 16.63
N ASN A 161 -0.83 20.41 16.51
CA ASN A 161 -0.36 20.96 15.24
C ASN A 161 1.15 20.71 15.02
N GLY A 162 1.72 19.69 15.67
CA GLY A 162 3.13 19.35 15.51
C GLY A 162 4.06 19.92 16.57
N GLU A 163 3.54 20.29 17.72
CA GLU A 163 4.33 20.81 18.85
C GLU A 163 5.30 19.71 19.37
N GLU A 164 6.49 20.14 19.82
CA GLU A 164 7.45 19.25 20.42
C GLU A 164 6.91 18.55 21.67
N VAL A 165 7.15 17.24 21.77
CA VAL A 165 6.74 16.40 22.90
C VAL A 165 7.97 15.81 23.59
N PRO A 166 8.18 16.06 24.89
CA PRO A 166 9.31 15.49 25.61
C PRO A 166 9.37 13.96 25.53
N GLY A 167 10.52 13.42 25.16
CA GLY A 167 10.73 11.97 25.02
C GLY A 167 10.26 11.38 23.70
N VAL A 168 9.77 12.17 22.76
CA VAL A 168 9.50 11.80 21.35
C VAL A 168 10.71 12.17 20.50
N ASN A 169 11.16 11.25 19.65
CA ASN A 169 12.35 11.42 18.82
C ASN A 169 12.04 12.00 17.44
N MET A 170 10.87 11.70 16.90
CA MET A 170 10.39 12.19 15.61
C MET A 170 8.90 12.51 15.69
N ILE A 171 8.50 13.64 15.12
CA ILE A 171 7.10 14.04 14.92
C ILE A 171 6.83 13.94 13.43
N TYR A 172 5.89 13.07 13.05
CA TYR A 172 5.59 12.77 11.67
C TYR A 172 4.15 13.14 11.32
N LYS A 173 4.02 14.11 10.39
CA LYS A 173 2.73 14.53 9.87
C LYS A 173 2.31 13.64 8.72
N THR A 174 1.14 13.03 8.83
CA THR A 174 0.55 12.17 7.80
C THR A 174 -0.38 12.94 6.88
N SER A 175 -0.62 12.43 5.68
CA SER A 175 -1.57 13.00 4.71
C SER A 175 -3.03 12.71 5.04
N GLY A 176 -3.31 11.75 5.91
CA GLY A 176 -4.65 11.33 6.30
C GLY A 176 -4.78 11.00 7.78
N ASP A 177 -6.03 10.85 8.24
CA ASP A 177 -6.37 10.53 9.63
C ASP A 177 -6.19 9.05 9.94
N PHE A 178 -6.43 8.19 8.95
CA PHE A 178 -6.32 6.74 9.03
C PHE A 178 -5.07 6.27 8.33
N VAL A 179 -4.14 5.70 9.08
CA VAL A 179 -2.78 5.43 8.62
C VAL A 179 -2.39 3.98 8.91
N SER A 180 -1.74 3.35 7.96
CA SER A 180 -0.99 2.12 8.20
C SER A 180 0.50 2.44 8.34
N ALA A 181 1.08 2.05 9.49
CA ALA A 181 2.51 2.13 9.79
C ALA A 181 3.05 0.70 9.90
N VAL A 182 3.80 0.26 8.90
CA VAL A 182 4.18 -1.14 8.73
C VAL A 182 5.69 -1.30 8.80
N LEU A 183 6.15 -1.99 9.84
CA LEU A 183 7.54 -2.45 9.93
C LEU A 183 7.71 -3.74 9.13
N ARG A 184 8.85 -3.84 8.45
CA ARG A 184 9.37 -5.07 7.87
C ARG A 184 10.72 -5.37 8.51
N ILE A 185 10.91 -6.58 9.04
CA ILE A 185 12.11 -6.96 9.82
C ILE A 185 12.62 -8.29 9.29
N MET A 186 13.88 -8.36 8.85
CA MET A 186 14.55 -9.61 8.53
C MET A 186 14.76 -10.42 9.82
N PRO A 187 14.19 -11.63 9.94
CA PRO A 187 14.22 -12.38 11.20
C PRO A 187 15.50 -13.20 11.42
N HIS A 188 16.41 -13.30 10.44
CA HIS A 188 17.61 -14.15 10.50
C HIS A 188 17.30 -15.62 10.87
N ALA A 189 16.36 -16.24 10.15
CA ALA A 189 15.86 -17.58 10.45
C ALA A 189 16.93 -18.70 10.41
N ASN A 190 18.06 -18.44 9.78
CA ASN A 190 19.24 -19.32 9.77
C ASN A 190 20.08 -19.26 11.07
N ASP A 191 19.78 -18.32 11.99
CA ASP A 191 20.43 -18.16 13.28
C ASP A 191 19.36 -18.23 14.38
N PRO A 192 19.16 -19.39 15.03
CA PRO A 192 18.07 -19.60 16.00
C PRO A 192 18.09 -18.65 17.19
N GLU A 193 19.28 -18.28 17.69
CA GLU A 193 19.38 -17.36 18.84
C GLU A 193 19.00 -15.94 18.43
N ARG A 194 19.47 -15.48 17.30
CA ARG A 194 19.14 -14.17 16.75
C ARG A 194 17.66 -14.08 16.35
N PHE A 195 17.12 -15.13 15.73
CA PHE A 195 15.69 -15.25 15.41
C PHE A 195 14.83 -15.08 16.68
N LYS A 196 15.15 -15.82 17.75
CA LYS A 196 14.45 -15.73 19.03
C LYS A 196 14.52 -14.32 19.60
N SER A 197 15.70 -13.71 19.62
CA SER A 197 15.91 -12.34 20.12
C SER A 197 15.10 -11.33 19.32
N ILE A 198 15.02 -11.47 17.99
CA ILE A 198 14.21 -10.59 17.14
C ILE A 198 12.72 -10.75 17.45
N VAL A 199 12.21 -11.98 17.64
CA VAL A 199 10.81 -12.21 18.02
C VAL A 199 10.49 -11.56 19.38
N GLU A 200 11.38 -11.70 20.36
CA GLU A 200 11.23 -11.04 21.66
C GLU A 200 11.25 -9.51 21.53
N THR A 201 12.12 -8.97 20.70
CA THR A 201 12.22 -7.53 20.40
C THR A 201 10.96 -7.00 19.73
N ILE A 202 10.39 -7.73 18.76
CA ILE A 202 9.12 -7.39 18.13
C ILE A 202 7.99 -7.28 19.17
N GLY A 203 7.96 -8.17 20.16
CA GLY A 203 7.01 -8.13 21.27
C GLY A 203 7.09 -6.87 22.14
N THR A 204 8.13 -6.05 21.99
CA THR A 204 8.27 -4.77 22.72
C THR A 204 7.78 -3.56 21.93
N ILE A 205 7.44 -3.73 20.64
CA ILE A 205 6.80 -2.67 19.85
C ILE A 205 5.43 -2.40 20.47
N LYS A 206 5.10 -1.13 20.64
CA LYS A 206 3.79 -0.72 21.14
C LYS A 206 3.36 0.59 20.52
N ILE A 207 2.07 0.84 20.55
CA ILE A 207 1.48 2.13 20.29
C ILE A 207 0.83 2.66 21.57
N GLU A 208 0.85 3.96 21.75
CA GLU A 208 0.17 4.66 22.83
C GLU A 208 -0.29 6.04 22.35
N THR A 209 -1.35 6.57 22.91
CA THR A 209 -1.81 7.92 22.59
C THR A 209 -0.96 8.97 23.30
N LEU A 210 -1.05 10.23 22.85
CA LEU A 210 -0.33 11.32 23.53
C LEU A 210 -0.80 11.52 24.99
N SER A 211 -2.08 11.27 25.27
CA SER A 211 -2.63 11.32 26.64
C SER A 211 -2.02 10.20 27.50
N GLU A 212 -1.96 8.97 26.99
CA GLU A 212 -1.33 7.85 27.71
C GLU A 212 0.15 8.08 27.98
N LEU A 213 0.90 8.63 27.02
CA LEU A 213 2.30 9.03 27.23
C LEU A 213 2.46 10.02 28.38
N LYS A 214 1.46 10.89 28.61
CA LYS A 214 1.43 11.85 29.72
C LYS A 214 0.88 11.26 31.02
N GLY A 215 0.44 10.01 31.04
CA GLY A 215 -0.22 9.38 32.18
C GLY A 215 -1.68 9.78 32.36
N GLU A 216 -2.31 10.29 31.31
CA GLU A 216 -3.72 10.70 31.26
C GLU A 216 -4.57 9.60 30.59
N GLN A 217 -5.89 9.70 30.70
CA GLN A 217 -6.79 8.81 29.95
C GLN A 217 -6.82 9.20 28.47
N PRO A 218 -6.85 8.22 27.55
CA PRO A 218 -7.00 8.48 26.12
C PRO A 218 -8.25 9.31 25.84
N LYS A 219 -8.15 10.22 24.87
CA LYS A 219 -9.32 10.92 24.37
C LYS A 219 -10.26 9.96 23.66
N ILE A 220 -11.55 10.15 23.83
CA ILE A 220 -12.56 9.33 23.17
C ILE A 220 -12.67 9.81 21.71
N ALA A 221 -12.33 8.94 20.78
CA ALA A 221 -12.56 9.18 19.36
C ALA A 221 -14.09 9.31 19.10
N LYS A 222 -14.45 10.16 18.15
CA LYS A 222 -15.84 10.23 17.67
C LYS A 222 -16.20 8.90 17.02
N GLU A 223 -17.42 8.45 17.29
CA GLU A 223 -17.96 7.27 16.60
C GLU A 223 -18.08 7.57 15.10
N ILE A 224 -17.46 6.73 14.27
CA ILE A 224 -17.42 6.89 12.82
C ILE A 224 -18.02 5.65 12.18
N SER A 225 -18.94 5.86 11.23
CA SER A 225 -19.44 4.82 10.37
C SER A 225 -18.53 4.70 9.15
N PHE A 226 -17.80 3.59 9.05
CA PHE A 226 -17.01 3.29 7.87
C PHE A 226 -17.89 2.71 6.77
N PRO A 227 -17.83 3.20 5.52
CA PRO A 227 -18.42 2.56 4.36
C PRO A 227 -18.03 1.08 4.25
N GLU A 228 -18.93 0.24 3.74
CA GLU A 228 -18.69 -1.19 3.60
C GLU A 228 -17.47 -1.46 2.71
N VAL A 229 -16.60 -2.39 3.13
CA VAL A 229 -15.47 -2.84 2.30
C VAL A 229 -15.93 -3.84 1.24
N GLY A 230 -15.40 -3.74 0.04
CA GLY A 230 -15.65 -4.72 -1.04
C GLY A 230 -14.79 -5.98 -0.87
N LYS A 231 -15.24 -7.12 -1.36
CA LYS A 231 -14.37 -8.31 -1.49
C LYS A 231 -13.17 -8.00 -2.38
N THR A 232 -13.42 -7.28 -3.47
CA THR A 232 -12.44 -6.70 -4.39
C THR A 232 -12.66 -5.20 -4.49
N ASP A 233 -11.72 -4.47 -5.06
CA ASP A 233 -11.88 -3.04 -5.31
C ASP A 233 -13.01 -2.77 -6.32
N LEU A 234 -13.21 -3.70 -7.27
CA LEU A 234 -14.31 -3.61 -8.23
C LEU A 234 -15.69 -3.63 -7.55
N ASP A 235 -15.83 -4.29 -6.41
CA ASP A 235 -17.08 -4.29 -5.64
C ASP A 235 -17.37 -2.92 -5.03
N VAL A 236 -16.34 -2.18 -4.63
CA VAL A 236 -16.48 -0.79 -4.16
C VAL A 236 -16.93 0.12 -5.30
N PHE A 237 -16.33 -0.02 -6.50
CA PHE A 237 -16.76 0.74 -7.68
C PHE A 237 -18.22 0.48 -8.04
N GLU A 238 -18.71 -0.74 -7.87
CA GLU A 238 -20.10 -1.10 -8.17
C GLU A 238 -21.09 -0.61 -7.12
N ASN A 239 -20.76 -0.81 -5.83
CA ASN A 239 -21.77 -0.77 -4.77
C ASN A 239 -21.81 0.55 -4.00
N ASN A 240 -20.64 1.18 -3.71
CA ASN A 240 -20.58 2.30 -2.78
C ASN A 240 -19.44 3.32 -3.04
N LEU A 241 -19.01 3.47 -4.30
CA LEU A 241 -17.92 4.38 -4.68
C LEU A 241 -18.09 5.79 -4.11
N LEU A 242 -19.28 6.41 -4.25
CA LEU A 242 -19.48 7.79 -3.80
C LEU A 242 -19.39 7.94 -2.29
N GLU A 243 -19.89 6.96 -1.54
CA GLU A 243 -19.80 6.92 -0.10
C GLU A 243 -18.36 6.79 0.38
N VAL A 244 -17.58 5.86 -0.23
CA VAL A 244 -16.16 5.68 0.05
C VAL A 244 -15.38 6.94 -0.31
N MET A 245 -15.62 7.55 -1.46
CA MET A 245 -14.90 8.77 -1.87
C MET A 245 -15.24 9.97 -0.98
N GLN A 246 -16.50 10.12 -0.52
CA GLN A 246 -16.85 11.16 0.45
C GLN A 246 -16.13 10.92 1.79
N PHE A 247 -16.07 9.66 2.25
CA PHE A 247 -15.34 9.32 3.46
C PHE A 247 -13.85 9.67 3.32
N VAL A 248 -13.22 9.24 2.22
CA VAL A 248 -11.81 9.56 1.94
C VAL A 248 -11.57 11.07 1.86
N PHE A 249 -12.44 11.82 1.18
CA PHE A 249 -12.30 13.28 1.07
C PHE A 249 -12.38 13.99 2.43
N ASN A 250 -13.05 13.41 3.39
CA ASN A 250 -13.13 13.95 4.76
C ASN A 250 -11.90 13.60 5.61
N HIS A 251 -11.13 12.57 5.22
CA HIS A 251 -10.06 12.01 6.04
C HIS A 251 -8.66 12.04 5.38
N VAL A 252 -8.53 12.66 4.20
CA VAL A 252 -7.26 12.90 3.51
C VAL A 252 -7.07 14.40 3.28
N SER A 253 -5.84 14.87 3.33
CA SER A 253 -5.49 16.26 3.03
C SER A 253 -5.20 16.43 1.54
N PHE A 254 -5.85 17.42 0.92
CA PHE A 254 -5.66 17.79 -0.48
C PHE A 254 -4.94 19.14 -0.56
N ASP A 255 -3.84 19.18 -1.30
CA ASP A 255 -3.08 20.40 -1.53
C ASP A 255 -3.79 21.25 -2.60
N PRO A 256 -4.16 22.52 -2.30
CA PRO A 256 -4.78 23.41 -3.28
C PRO A 256 -3.87 23.73 -4.48
N ASN A 257 -2.56 23.50 -4.37
CA ASN A 257 -1.58 23.77 -5.42
C ASN A 257 -1.18 22.48 -6.21
N ASP A 258 -1.59 21.30 -5.76
CA ASP A 258 -1.33 20.05 -6.45
C ASP A 258 -2.40 19.81 -7.54
N PRO A 259 -2.03 19.77 -8.84
CA PRO A 259 -2.98 19.59 -9.93
C PRO A 259 -3.71 18.25 -9.88
N GLU A 260 -3.10 17.17 -9.37
CA GLU A 260 -3.74 15.84 -9.27
C GLU A 260 -4.81 15.84 -8.17
N ASP A 261 -4.52 16.47 -7.02
CA ASP A 261 -5.51 16.66 -5.96
C ASP A 261 -6.70 17.48 -6.45
N GLN A 262 -6.43 18.59 -7.13
CA GLN A 262 -7.50 19.44 -7.65
C GLN A 262 -8.31 18.74 -8.74
N ALA A 263 -7.70 17.89 -9.55
CA ALA A 263 -8.38 17.16 -10.59
C ALA A 263 -9.32 16.07 -10.04
N VAL A 264 -8.93 15.32 -8.99
CA VAL A 264 -9.84 14.36 -8.35
C VAL A 264 -11.01 15.07 -7.66
N LEU A 265 -10.76 16.17 -6.94
CA LEU A 265 -11.80 16.97 -6.32
C LEU A 265 -12.78 17.54 -7.36
N ALA A 266 -12.27 18.03 -8.49
CA ALA A 266 -13.09 18.56 -9.58
C ALA A 266 -13.96 17.48 -10.24
N ALA A 267 -13.46 16.23 -10.37
CA ALA A 267 -14.20 15.12 -10.93
C ALA A 267 -15.45 14.74 -10.11
N TYR A 268 -15.36 14.85 -8.78
CA TYR A 268 -16.42 14.46 -7.85
C TYR A 268 -17.33 15.60 -7.38
N LYS A 269 -16.86 16.85 -7.48
CA LYS A 269 -17.62 18.04 -7.07
C LYS A 269 -19.00 18.18 -7.72
N PRO A 270 -19.22 17.89 -9.02
CA PRO A 270 -20.55 17.92 -9.62
C PRO A 270 -21.55 16.99 -8.94
N LEU A 271 -21.07 15.85 -8.39
CA LEU A 271 -21.87 14.85 -7.69
C LEU A 271 -22.14 15.24 -6.22
N GLY A 272 -21.66 16.39 -5.77
CA GLY A 272 -21.81 16.85 -4.40
C GLY A 272 -20.80 16.25 -3.41
N ILE A 273 -19.84 15.47 -3.90
CA ILE A 273 -18.77 14.85 -3.09
C ILE A 273 -17.63 15.87 -2.97
N VAL A 274 -17.41 16.38 -1.76
CA VAL A 274 -16.43 17.43 -1.47
C VAL A 274 -15.87 17.27 -0.06
N PRO A 275 -14.64 17.69 0.23
CA PRO A 275 -14.11 17.68 1.60
C PRO A 275 -15.02 18.42 2.57
N GLY A 276 -15.29 17.82 3.73
CA GLY A 276 -16.21 18.34 4.76
C GLY A 276 -17.68 18.19 4.42
N GLY A 277 -18.04 17.54 3.29
CA GLY A 277 -19.42 17.23 2.91
C GLY A 277 -19.95 15.96 3.54
N GLU A 278 -21.23 15.69 3.29
CA GLU A 278 -21.91 14.44 3.64
C GLU A 278 -22.47 13.79 2.36
N TYR A 279 -22.28 12.49 2.24
CA TYR A 279 -22.88 11.74 1.13
C TYR A 279 -24.36 11.51 1.36
N ASN A 280 -25.16 11.86 0.36
CA ASN A 280 -26.61 11.61 0.36
C ASN A 280 -27.01 10.83 -0.91
N ALA A 281 -27.31 9.56 -0.75
CA ALA A 281 -27.73 8.67 -1.82
C ALA A 281 -29.04 9.11 -2.55
N GLN A 282 -29.82 10.03 -1.96
CA GLN A 282 -31.02 10.59 -2.60
C GLN A 282 -30.70 11.76 -3.54
N GLU A 283 -29.55 12.43 -3.34
CA GLU A 283 -29.15 13.58 -4.15
C GLU A 283 -28.26 13.20 -5.34
N SER A 284 -27.48 12.12 -5.20
CA SER A 284 -26.55 11.68 -6.24
C SER A 284 -26.44 10.17 -6.26
N LYS A 285 -26.77 9.57 -7.40
CA LYS A 285 -26.67 8.13 -7.64
C LYS A 285 -25.99 7.88 -8.98
N ILE A 286 -25.01 7.02 -9.03
CA ILE A 286 -24.28 6.60 -10.23
C ILE A 286 -24.65 5.18 -10.66
N ASP A 287 -24.49 4.86 -11.94
CA ASP A 287 -24.57 3.48 -12.42
C ASP A 287 -23.32 2.70 -12.03
N GLY A 288 -23.36 2.05 -10.87
CA GLY A 288 -22.23 1.28 -10.33
C GLY A 288 -21.78 0.14 -11.25
N LYS A 289 -22.69 -0.46 -12.02
CA LYS A 289 -22.32 -1.52 -12.99
C LYS A 289 -21.41 -0.96 -14.09
N LYS A 290 -21.72 0.24 -14.59
CA LYS A 290 -20.88 0.94 -15.56
C LYS A 290 -19.50 1.25 -14.96
N PHE A 291 -19.45 1.73 -13.71
CA PHE A 291 -18.19 2.00 -13.01
C PHE A 291 -17.36 0.74 -12.82
N ARG A 292 -17.97 -0.38 -12.39
CA ARG A 292 -17.30 -1.68 -12.28
C ARG A 292 -16.73 -2.15 -13.63
N GLU A 293 -17.50 -2.04 -14.71
CA GLU A 293 -17.05 -2.45 -16.04
C GLU A 293 -15.83 -1.63 -16.49
N VAL A 294 -15.87 -0.30 -16.32
CA VAL A 294 -14.75 0.58 -16.69
C VAL A 294 -13.54 0.30 -15.80
N ALA A 295 -13.72 0.12 -14.48
CA ALA A 295 -12.64 -0.23 -13.57
C ALA A 295 -11.99 -1.59 -13.91
N GLY A 296 -12.80 -2.58 -14.29
CA GLY A 296 -12.30 -3.89 -14.75
C GLY A 296 -11.51 -3.81 -16.05
N LYS A 297 -11.92 -2.98 -17.02
CA LYS A 297 -11.16 -2.73 -18.26
C LYS A 297 -9.81 -2.07 -17.96
N ILE A 298 -9.80 -1.04 -17.11
CA ILE A 298 -8.58 -0.36 -16.68
C ILE A 298 -7.65 -1.34 -15.96
N GLN A 299 -8.17 -2.14 -15.03
CA GLN A 299 -7.39 -3.16 -14.33
C GLN A 299 -6.72 -4.14 -15.31
N ALA A 300 -7.48 -4.67 -16.27
CA ALA A 300 -6.95 -5.61 -17.27
C ALA A 300 -5.88 -4.96 -18.16
N GLU A 301 -6.09 -3.69 -18.59
CA GLU A 301 -5.12 -2.93 -19.37
C GLU A 301 -3.79 -2.77 -18.62
N TYR A 302 -3.85 -2.33 -17.34
CA TYR A 302 -2.65 -2.06 -16.55
C TYR A 302 -1.92 -3.34 -16.17
N LEU A 303 -2.62 -4.42 -15.86
CA LEU A 303 -2.00 -5.74 -15.67
C LEU A 303 -1.33 -6.24 -16.95
N GLY A 304 -1.93 -5.99 -18.12
CA GLY A 304 -1.34 -6.29 -19.42
C GLY A 304 -0.04 -5.51 -19.69
N LYS A 305 0.00 -4.22 -19.36
CA LYS A 305 1.22 -3.38 -19.50
C LYS A 305 2.42 -3.92 -18.71
N LEU A 306 2.17 -4.57 -17.57
CA LEU A 306 3.24 -5.13 -16.74
C LEU A 306 3.91 -6.38 -17.33
N THR A 307 3.32 -6.98 -18.36
CA THR A 307 3.97 -8.07 -19.10
C THR A 307 5.13 -7.58 -19.99
N ASP A 308 5.22 -6.27 -20.24
CA ASP A 308 6.35 -5.65 -20.95
C ASP A 308 7.44 -5.23 -19.93
N PRO A 309 8.61 -5.90 -19.91
CA PRO A 309 9.68 -5.57 -18.98
C PRO A 309 10.21 -4.13 -19.14
N SER A 310 10.12 -3.54 -20.32
CA SER A 310 10.60 -2.18 -20.59
C SER A 310 9.70 -1.13 -19.95
N LEU A 311 8.39 -1.32 -20.01
CA LEU A 311 7.41 -0.45 -19.34
C LEU A 311 7.53 -0.58 -17.82
N PHE A 312 7.65 -1.80 -17.31
CA PHE A 312 7.84 -2.01 -15.87
C PHE A 312 9.13 -1.32 -15.37
N ALA A 313 10.25 -1.47 -16.08
CA ALA A 313 11.50 -0.81 -15.75
C ALA A 313 11.38 0.72 -15.75
N ALA A 314 10.59 1.30 -16.66
CA ALA A 314 10.38 2.74 -16.76
C ALA A 314 9.59 3.34 -15.58
N ILE A 315 8.64 2.61 -15.01
CA ILE A 315 7.82 3.09 -13.89
C ILE A 315 8.38 2.72 -12.52
N SER A 316 9.16 1.63 -12.40
CA SER A 316 9.68 1.10 -11.13
C SER A 316 10.35 2.16 -10.23
N PRO A 317 11.15 3.12 -10.75
CA PRO A 317 11.75 4.15 -9.90
C PRO A 317 10.75 5.11 -9.23
N ARG A 318 9.50 5.17 -9.73
CA ARG A 318 8.44 6.04 -9.22
C ARG A 318 7.38 5.30 -8.40
N MET A 319 7.46 3.96 -8.35
CA MET A 319 6.51 3.13 -7.60
C MET A 319 6.70 3.29 -6.09
N PHE A 320 5.60 3.34 -5.35
CA PHE A 320 5.57 3.42 -3.88
C PHE A 320 6.40 4.60 -3.33
N LYS A 321 6.17 5.78 -3.87
CA LYS A 321 6.90 7.00 -3.51
C LYS A 321 6.03 8.00 -2.75
N PRO A 322 6.66 8.97 -2.07
CA PRO A 322 5.97 10.11 -1.49
C PRO A 322 5.21 10.93 -2.53
N LYS A 323 4.25 11.69 -2.06
CA LYS A 323 3.51 12.66 -2.87
C LYS A 323 4.47 13.64 -3.58
N GLY A 324 4.18 13.96 -4.84
CA GLY A 324 5.02 14.84 -5.67
C GLY A 324 6.22 14.16 -6.33
N VAL A 325 6.51 12.89 -6.02
CA VAL A 325 7.60 12.11 -6.65
C VAL A 325 7.05 11.11 -7.67
N THR A 326 5.84 10.60 -7.44
CA THR A 326 5.13 9.70 -8.35
C THR A 326 4.10 10.46 -9.20
N ASP A 327 3.58 9.84 -10.24
CA ASP A 327 2.51 10.37 -11.11
C ASP A 327 1.27 9.46 -11.08
N LEU A 328 0.14 9.97 -11.59
CA LEU A 328 -1.15 9.27 -11.58
C LEU A 328 -1.06 7.88 -12.22
N GLU A 329 -0.37 7.74 -13.38
CA GLU A 329 -0.20 6.45 -14.07
C GLU A 329 0.52 5.42 -13.18
N THR A 330 1.56 5.86 -12.50
CA THR A 330 2.34 5.00 -11.61
C THR A 330 1.55 4.63 -10.35
N VAL A 331 0.88 5.61 -9.71
CA VAL A 331 0.04 5.35 -8.53
C VAL A 331 -1.13 4.42 -8.88
N LEU A 332 -1.79 4.64 -10.01
CA LEU A 332 -2.85 3.76 -10.51
C LEU A 332 -2.32 2.34 -10.74
N THR A 333 -1.13 2.21 -11.37
CA THR A 333 -0.51 0.91 -11.60
C THR A 333 -0.27 0.17 -10.29
N VAL A 334 0.37 0.79 -9.29
CA VAL A 334 0.67 0.12 -8.01
C VAL A 334 -0.61 -0.19 -7.22
N SER A 335 -1.65 0.62 -7.35
CA SER A 335 -2.95 0.36 -6.72
C SER A 335 -3.61 -0.90 -7.28
N ILE A 336 -3.44 -1.17 -8.57
CA ILE A 336 -3.99 -2.34 -9.27
C ILE A 336 -3.19 -3.62 -8.96
N ILE A 337 -1.85 -3.54 -8.93
CA ILE A 337 -1.01 -4.74 -8.74
C ILE A 337 -0.87 -5.18 -7.29
N GLY A 338 -1.03 -4.25 -6.35
CA GLY A 338 -0.95 -4.49 -4.91
C GLY A 338 -0.58 -3.23 -4.16
N PRO A 339 -1.50 -2.67 -3.36
CA PRO A 339 -1.34 -1.35 -2.78
C PRO A 339 -0.31 -1.29 -1.63
N ILE A 340 0.22 -2.42 -1.18
CA ILE A 340 1.17 -2.49 -0.05
C ILE A 340 2.55 -2.89 -0.55
N GLY A 341 3.38 -1.93 -0.89
CA GLY A 341 4.72 -2.14 -1.42
C GLY A 341 5.76 -1.17 -0.87
N LEU A 342 7.00 -1.37 -1.26
CA LEU A 342 8.14 -0.52 -0.89
C LEU A 342 8.73 0.16 -2.12
N PRO A 343 9.33 1.35 -1.95
CA PRO A 343 10.08 1.99 -3.02
C PRO A 343 11.30 1.15 -3.42
N MET A 344 11.73 1.31 -4.66
CA MET A 344 12.78 0.52 -5.29
C MET A 344 14.10 0.51 -4.48
N GLU A 345 14.44 1.59 -3.81
CA GLU A 345 15.62 1.69 -2.94
C GLU A 345 15.52 0.87 -1.65
N GLU A 346 14.33 0.43 -1.27
CA GLU A 346 14.10 -0.47 -0.14
C GLU A 346 13.98 -1.92 -0.58
N ALA A 347 13.29 -2.18 -1.70
CA ALA A 347 13.13 -3.54 -2.20
C ALA A 347 12.81 -3.59 -3.69
N MET A 348 13.38 -4.57 -4.39
CA MET A 348 13.08 -4.91 -5.78
C MET A 348 12.63 -6.36 -5.90
N TYR A 349 11.78 -6.61 -6.90
CA TYR A 349 11.13 -7.91 -7.09
C TYR A 349 11.25 -8.42 -8.56
N PRO A 350 12.47 -8.57 -9.12
CA PRO A 350 12.61 -9.09 -10.48
C PRO A 350 12.20 -10.58 -10.57
N ASN A 351 11.51 -10.93 -11.65
CA ASN A 351 11.20 -12.31 -11.96
C ASN A 351 12.42 -13.05 -12.49
N ILE A 352 12.57 -14.32 -12.12
CA ILE A 352 13.50 -15.25 -12.74
C ILE A 352 12.73 -16.01 -13.82
N THR A 353 13.06 -15.77 -15.07
CA THR A 353 12.42 -16.44 -16.22
C THR A 353 13.19 -17.69 -16.62
N SER A 354 12.57 -18.60 -17.35
CA SER A 354 13.26 -19.72 -17.97
C SER A 354 14.25 -19.26 -19.04
N ALA A 355 15.38 -19.93 -19.13
CA ALA A 355 16.44 -19.61 -20.11
C ALA A 355 16.04 -19.90 -21.57
N ASP A 356 15.08 -20.80 -21.80
CA ASP A 356 14.51 -21.12 -23.11
C ASP A 356 13.32 -20.22 -23.51
N GLY A 357 12.87 -19.34 -22.58
CA GLY A 357 11.74 -18.44 -22.80
C GLY A 357 10.37 -19.09 -22.59
N GLU A 358 10.30 -20.37 -22.34
CA GLU A 358 9.04 -21.07 -22.08
C GLU A 358 8.59 -20.90 -20.64
N PRO A 359 7.28 -20.96 -20.34
CA PRO A 359 6.79 -20.96 -18.96
C PRO A 359 7.38 -22.11 -18.15
N MET A 360 7.86 -21.81 -16.94
CA MET A 360 8.31 -22.86 -16.02
C MET A 360 7.11 -23.66 -15.52
N ASN A 361 7.29 -25.01 -15.42
CA ASN A 361 6.24 -25.92 -14.97
C ASN A 361 6.82 -26.91 -13.94
N ALA A 362 6.06 -27.21 -12.89
CA ALA A 362 6.47 -28.08 -11.79
C ALA A 362 6.72 -29.56 -12.21
N MET A 363 6.37 -29.95 -13.44
CA MET A 363 6.75 -31.24 -14.01
C MET A 363 8.25 -31.36 -14.34
N ASN A 364 8.98 -30.25 -14.38
CA ASN A 364 10.40 -30.20 -14.74
C ASN A 364 11.24 -29.68 -13.58
N ASP A 365 12.50 -30.07 -13.56
CA ASP A 365 13.52 -29.55 -12.65
C ASP A 365 14.30 -28.42 -13.31
N TYR A 366 14.68 -27.43 -12.50
CA TYR A 366 15.42 -26.24 -12.94
C TYR A 366 16.62 -25.99 -12.03
N VAL A 367 17.61 -25.29 -12.56
CA VAL A 367 18.71 -24.72 -11.78
C VAL A 367 18.89 -23.25 -12.14
N VAL A 368 18.99 -22.41 -11.11
CA VAL A 368 19.41 -21.02 -11.22
C VAL A 368 20.87 -20.93 -10.79
N LYS A 369 21.74 -20.50 -11.71
CA LYS A 369 23.18 -20.36 -11.45
C LYS A 369 23.56 -18.90 -11.48
N MET A 370 24.33 -18.47 -10.48
CA MET A 370 24.93 -17.15 -10.43
C MET A 370 26.38 -17.27 -10.02
N THR A 371 27.28 -16.70 -10.80
CA THR A 371 28.68 -16.49 -10.40
C THR A 371 28.76 -15.39 -9.35
N ASN A 372 29.88 -15.24 -8.68
CA ASN A 372 30.04 -14.21 -7.63
C ASN A 372 29.73 -12.77 -8.12
N ASP A 373 30.08 -12.45 -9.36
CA ASP A 373 29.80 -11.16 -9.98
C ASP A 373 28.37 -11.00 -10.50
N GLN A 374 27.60 -12.09 -10.58
CA GLN A 374 26.18 -12.13 -10.97
C GLN A 374 25.23 -12.13 -9.76
N LEU A 375 25.74 -12.28 -8.55
CA LEU A 375 24.91 -12.22 -7.36
C LEU A 375 24.11 -10.90 -7.33
N PRO A 376 22.88 -10.92 -6.78
CA PRO A 376 22.09 -9.72 -6.65
C PRO A 376 22.85 -8.60 -5.91
N PRO A 377 22.91 -7.38 -6.46
CA PRO A 377 23.66 -6.29 -5.82
C PRO A 377 22.85 -5.69 -4.67
N ASP A 378 22.82 -6.35 -3.55
CA ASP A 378 22.16 -5.90 -2.32
C ASP A 378 23.13 -5.27 -1.31
N GLN A 379 22.59 -4.48 -0.39
CA GLN A 379 23.28 -3.94 0.79
C GLN A 379 22.71 -4.51 2.10
N ALA A 380 21.62 -5.29 2.01
CA ALA A 380 21.03 -5.97 3.16
C ALA A 380 20.99 -7.49 2.97
N PHE A 381 20.11 -7.99 2.11
CA PHE A 381 20.00 -9.41 1.76
C PHE A 381 19.15 -9.63 0.50
N TRP A 382 19.18 -10.83 -0.03
CA TRP A 382 18.31 -11.27 -1.14
C TRP A 382 17.76 -12.68 -0.91
N SER A 383 16.70 -13.02 -1.65
CA SER A 383 16.11 -14.36 -1.68
C SER A 383 15.48 -14.68 -3.02
N VAL A 384 15.35 -15.98 -3.33
CA VAL A 384 14.53 -16.52 -4.43
C VAL A 384 13.39 -17.31 -3.81
N THR A 385 12.16 -16.94 -4.14
CA THR A 385 10.96 -17.58 -3.61
C THR A 385 10.15 -18.21 -4.73
N LEU A 386 9.62 -19.42 -4.47
CA LEU A 386 8.85 -20.25 -5.39
C LEU A 386 7.34 -20.16 -5.09
N TYR A 387 6.54 -19.93 -6.16
CA TYR A 387 5.08 -19.89 -6.09
C TYR A 387 4.44 -20.72 -7.20
N ASP A 388 3.18 -21.16 -6.97
CA ASP A 388 2.30 -21.47 -8.09
C ASP A 388 1.99 -20.17 -8.85
N LYS A 389 2.02 -20.21 -10.17
CA LYS A 389 1.81 -19.01 -10.98
C LYS A 389 0.34 -18.58 -11.03
N ALA A 390 -0.57 -19.54 -10.98
CA ALA A 390 -2.00 -19.30 -11.15
C ALA A 390 -2.58 -18.44 -10.01
N ASN A 391 -2.17 -18.69 -8.77
CA ASN A 391 -2.67 -18.02 -7.58
C ASN A 391 -1.60 -17.16 -6.88
N GLY A 392 -0.34 -17.42 -7.17
CA GLY A 392 0.80 -16.82 -6.47
C GLY A 392 0.96 -17.33 -5.04
N PHE A 393 0.55 -18.55 -4.72
CA PHE A 393 0.71 -19.11 -3.38
C PHE A 393 1.95 -19.99 -3.27
N PHE A 394 2.44 -20.17 -2.03
CA PHE A 394 3.51 -21.13 -1.80
C PHE A 394 3.07 -22.54 -2.17
N ILE A 395 3.96 -23.29 -2.85
CA ILE A 395 3.73 -24.70 -3.17
C ILE A 395 3.95 -25.53 -1.89
N PRO A 396 2.92 -26.25 -1.38
CA PRO A 396 3.05 -27.06 -0.19
C PRO A 396 4.14 -28.13 -0.35
N ASN A 397 4.99 -28.27 0.65
CA ASN A 397 5.99 -29.34 0.73
C ASN A 397 6.29 -29.70 2.20
N ASP A 398 6.74 -30.93 2.44
CA ASP A 398 6.98 -31.48 3.78
C ASP A 398 8.10 -30.75 4.53
N ARG A 399 8.98 -30.05 3.82
CA ARG A 399 10.09 -29.28 4.38
C ARG A 399 9.65 -27.89 4.83
N LYS A 400 8.41 -27.44 4.47
CA LYS A 400 7.93 -26.07 4.66
C LYS A 400 8.93 -25.03 4.14
N LYS A 401 9.61 -25.36 3.05
CA LYS A 401 10.64 -24.54 2.45
C LYS A 401 10.13 -23.89 1.17
N TYR A 402 10.11 -22.57 1.13
CA TYR A 402 9.52 -21.79 0.04
C TYR A 402 10.49 -20.80 -0.58
N SER A 403 11.62 -20.53 0.10
CA SER A 403 12.66 -19.63 -0.40
C SER A 403 14.06 -20.18 -0.18
N VAL A 404 14.99 -19.73 -1.01
CA VAL A 404 16.44 -19.82 -0.83
C VAL A 404 16.95 -18.39 -0.76
N GLY A 405 17.67 -18.06 0.31
CA GLY A 405 18.18 -16.72 0.54
C GLY A 405 19.04 -16.67 1.79
N GLU A 406 19.55 -15.49 2.10
CA GLU A 406 20.40 -15.30 3.27
C GLU A 406 19.65 -15.62 4.57
N ASN A 407 18.38 -15.22 4.65
CA ASN A 407 17.52 -15.52 5.80
C ASN A 407 17.33 -17.03 6.02
N ALA A 408 17.34 -17.84 4.94
CA ALA A 408 17.24 -19.30 4.99
C ALA A 408 18.61 -20.01 5.05
N GLY A 409 19.72 -19.26 5.04
CA GLY A 409 21.07 -19.77 5.24
C GLY A 409 21.67 -20.46 4.02
N PHE A 410 21.44 -19.97 2.80
CA PHE A 410 22.02 -20.53 1.57
C PHE A 410 23.54 -20.77 1.68
N LYS A 411 24.05 -21.65 0.84
CA LYS A 411 25.48 -21.97 0.76
C LYS A 411 26.07 -21.49 -0.56
N LEU A 412 27.11 -20.66 -0.49
CA LEU A 412 27.89 -20.29 -1.65
C LEU A 412 28.87 -21.40 -2.06
N ASN A 413 29.18 -21.45 -3.34
CA ASN A 413 30.24 -22.30 -3.91
C ASN A 413 31.62 -21.77 -3.48
N LYS A 414 32.69 -22.57 -3.78
CA LYS A 414 34.06 -22.16 -3.41
C LYS A 414 34.55 -20.90 -4.13
N ASP A 415 33.98 -20.61 -5.28
CA ASP A 415 34.26 -19.39 -6.09
C ASP A 415 33.38 -18.19 -5.71
N GLY A 416 32.52 -18.35 -4.69
CA GLY A 416 31.61 -17.32 -4.22
C GLY A 416 30.29 -17.23 -4.98
N GLY A 417 30.07 -18.06 -6.00
CA GLY A 417 28.79 -18.16 -6.70
C GLY A 417 27.78 -19.03 -5.96
N ILE A 418 26.60 -19.23 -6.57
CA ILE A 418 25.54 -20.08 -6.02
C ILE A 418 24.82 -20.84 -7.13
N GLU A 419 24.37 -22.04 -6.81
CA GLU A 419 23.41 -22.81 -7.60
C GLU A 419 22.17 -23.09 -6.73
N ILE A 420 20.99 -22.69 -7.23
CA ILE A 420 19.70 -22.94 -6.58
C ILE A 420 18.93 -23.93 -7.42
N TYR A 421 18.55 -25.05 -6.83
CA TYR A 421 17.86 -26.14 -7.52
C TYR A 421 16.36 -26.09 -7.17
N VAL A 422 15.52 -26.06 -8.18
CA VAL A 422 14.05 -26.17 -8.08
C VAL A 422 13.73 -27.58 -8.61
N ALA A 423 13.46 -28.53 -7.71
CA ALA A 423 13.34 -29.94 -8.07
C ALA A 423 12.41 -30.67 -7.09
N ALA A 424 11.76 -31.75 -7.57
CA ALA A 424 10.91 -32.58 -6.72
C ALA A 424 11.71 -33.35 -5.68
N GLU A 425 12.91 -33.82 -6.08
CA GLU A 425 13.86 -34.47 -5.21
C GLU A 425 15.15 -33.66 -5.14
N LYS A 426 15.75 -33.61 -3.96
CA LYS A 426 17.02 -32.90 -3.80
C LYS A 426 18.11 -33.61 -4.59
N PRO A 427 18.79 -32.97 -5.55
CA PRO A 427 19.87 -33.60 -6.29
C PRO A 427 21.06 -33.97 -5.38
N ASP A 428 21.77 -35.03 -5.73
CA ASP A 428 22.94 -35.45 -4.96
C ASP A 428 24.02 -34.39 -4.92
N GLY A 429 24.61 -34.21 -3.73
CA GLY A 429 25.65 -33.19 -3.49
C GLY A 429 25.16 -31.76 -3.34
N VAL A 430 23.87 -31.47 -3.56
CA VAL A 430 23.27 -30.11 -3.36
C VAL A 430 23.01 -29.88 -1.88
N PRO A 431 23.46 -28.75 -1.33
CA PRO A 431 23.06 -28.34 0.04
C PRO A 431 21.55 -28.25 0.19
N GLU A 432 21.02 -28.68 1.33
CA GLU A 432 19.59 -28.58 1.65
C GLU A 432 19.10 -27.13 1.55
N GLU A 433 19.95 -26.19 1.92
CA GLU A 433 19.67 -24.76 1.93
C GLU A 433 19.48 -24.18 0.52
N ASN A 434 20.05 -24.81 -0.50
CA ASN A 434 20.01 -24.37 -1.90
C ASN A 434 18.96 -25.11 -2.75
N TRP A 435 18.07 -25.88 -2.14
CA TRP A 435 17.03 -26.63 -2.84
C TRP A 435 15.64 -26.10 -2.52
N LEU A 436 14.83 -25.85 -3.56
CA LEU A 436 13.41 -25.48 -3.50
C LEU A 436 12.57 -26.69 -3.97
N PRO A 437 11.81 -27.33 -3.06
CA PRO A 437 10.98 -28.47 -3.41
C PRO A 437 9.77 -28.09 -4.27
N ILE A 438 9.49 -28.90 -5.31
CA ILE A 438 8.27 -28.84 -6.13
C ILE A 438 7.48 -30.14 -6.03
N ASN A 439 6.20 -30.10 -6.41
CA ASN A 439 5.24 -31.18 -6.16
C ASN A 439 4.95 -32.10 -7.37
N ARG A 440 5.59 -31.91 -8.52
CA ARG A 440 5.36 -32.67 -9.80
C ARG A 440 3.91 -32.60 -10.29
N LYS A 441 3.19 -31.55 -9.96
CA LYS A 441 1.90 -31.27 -10.58
C LYS A 441 2.11 -30.55 -11.90
N ASP A 442 1.21 -30.79 -12.86
CA ASP A 442 1.18 -30.01 -14.09
C ASP A 442 0.60 -28.63 -13.83
N GLU A 443 1.44 -27.77 -13.27
CA GLU A 443 1.10 -26.38 -12.94
C GLU A 443 2.29 -25.48 -13.27
N GLU A 444 2.00 -24.30 -13.80
CA GLU A 444 3.03 -23.28 -14.01
C GLU A 444 3.54 -22.75 -12.68
N ILE A 445 4.83 -22.44 -12.61
CA ILE A 445 5.50 -21.91 -11.43
C ILE A 445 6.18 -20.58 -11.72
N ASP A 446 6.25 -19.72 -10.68
CA ASP A 446 6.98 -18.46 -10.69
C ASP A 446 8.15 -18.53 -9.71
N LEU A 447 9.30 -18.01 -10.13
CA LEU A 447 10.43 -17.72 -9.26
C LEU A 447 10.59 -16.20 -9.15
N ILE A 448 10.43 -15.67 -7.94
CA ILE A 448 10.58 -14.25 -7.67
C ILE A 448 11.85 -14.04 -6.85
N LEU A 449 12.76 -13.25 -7.40
CA LEU A 449 13.93 -12.76 -6.68
C LEU A 449 13.50 -11.50 -5.90
N ARG A 450 13.87 -11.44 -4.62
CA ARG A 450 13.73 -10.26 -3.78
C ARG A 450 15.10 -9.73 -3.41
N ILE A 451 15.34 -8.45 -3.67
CA ILE A 451 16.59 -7.77 -3.33
C ILE A 451 16.24 -6.65 -2.36
N TYR A 452 16.73 -6.73 -1.14
CA TYR A 452 16.49 -5.71 -0.11
C TYR A 452 17.68 -4.77 -0.03
N VAL A 453 17.38 -3.46 -0.04
CA VAL A 453 18.36 -2.37 -0.13
C VAL A 453 19.29 -2.59 -1.32
N PRO A 454 18.76 -2.58 -2.57
CA PRO A 454 19.60 -2.77 -3.74
C PRO A 454 20.65 -1.65 -3.85
N ASP A 455 21.85 -1.99 -4.31
CA ASP A 455 22.85 -1.02 -4.71
C ASP A 455 22.38 -0.34 -6.01
N MET A 456 21.84 0.88 -5.87
CA MET A 456 21.17 1.61 -6.95
C MET A 456 22.08 1.95 -8.14
N GLU A 457 23.39 1.92 -7.97
CA GLU A 457 24.32 2.11 -9.08
C GLU A 457 24.59 0.80 -9.83
N LYS A 458 24.83 -0.29 -9.10
CA LYS A 458 25.10 -1.60 -9.72
C LYS A 458 23.84 -2.19 -10.37
N ILE A 459 22.66 -1.93 -9.82
CA ILE A 459 21.40 -2.44 -10.36
C ILE A 459 21.12 -1.96 -11.80
N LYS A 460 21.64 -0.80 -12.19
CA LYS A 460 21.46 -0.24 -13.55
C LYS A 460 22.01 -1.13 -14.65
N THR A 461 23.03 -1.91 -14.36
CA THR A 461 23.71 -2.78 -15.33
C THR A 461 23.56 -4.26 -15.02
N TRP A 462 23.10 -4.59 -13.79
CA TRP A 462 22.87 -5.95 -13.37
C TRP A 462 21.65 -6.54 -14.09
N LYS A 463 21.71 -7.84 -14.37
CA LYS A 463 20.60 -8.56 -15.00
C LYS A 463 20.16 -9.72 -14.09
N PRO A 464 18.85 -9.92 -13.91
CA PRO A 464 18.35 -11.08 -13.20
C PRO A 464 18.86 -12.38 -13.82
N PRO A 465 19.14 -13.40 -13.01
CA PRO A 465 19.51 -14.72 -13.52
C PRO A 465 18.31 -15.39 -14.23
N THR A 466 18.59 -16.42 -15.00
CA THR A 466 17.57 -17.28 -15.61
C THR A 466 17.60 -18.69 -15.01
N ALA A 467 16.47 -19.38 -15.05
CA ALA A 467 16.33 -20.76 -14.64
C ALA A 467 16.59 -21.68 -15.85
N GLN A 468 17.56 -22.56 -15.75
CA GLN A 468 17.86 -23.56 -16.78
C GLN A 468 17.12 -24.87 -16.47
N LYS A 469 16.33 -25.35 -17.42
CA LYS A 469 15.69 -26.67 -17.32
C LYS A 469 16.77 -27.77 -17.39
N ILE A 470 16.74 -28.68 -16.43
CA ILE A 470 17.73 -29.76 -16.31
C ILE A 470 17.11 -31.18 -16.46
N ARG A 471 15.79 -31.30 -16.32
CA ARG A 471 15.04 -32.54 -16.49
C ARG A 471 13.59 -32.27 -16.85
#